data_58c2dae681a28445f981fc93fd6bae94
#
_entry.id   58c2dae681a28445f981fc93fd6bae94
#
_cell.length_a   1.000
_cell.length_b   1.000
_cell.length_c   1.000
_cell.angle_alpha   90.00
_cell.angle_beta   90.00
_cell.angle_gamma   90.00
#
_symmetry.space_group_name_H-M   'P 1'
#
loop_
_entity.id
_entity.type
_entity.pdbx_description
1 polymer ?
#
loop_
_entity_poly.entity_id
_entity_poly.type
_entity_poly.pdbx_seq_one_letter_code
_entity_poly.pdbx_strand_id
1 'polypeptide(L)'
;MRIANLTGRAVLLADARALDVERASGGRFGADPQSVWNDWAAFRAWAASIDPAAHPDSAAFDPVDLGAPVPRPSQVFGVGLNYADHAAESKMELPEHPLVFTKFPSSLTGPAVTVRLSGDRVDWEAELVAVIGRGGRDIRQSNGWDAVAGLTVGQDLSDRTVQSWGKPAQFNLGKSFPGYAPTGPAVVTLDEVRAAADPDALGITCRIADAEGGVFRTLQDGTSRDMIFKVPRLVAELSAIVELLPGDLIFTGTPSGVGMGRDPQIFLTPGQCMVTEIEALGTIEQRFVA
;
A
#
# COMPACT_ATOMS: atom_id res chain seq x y z
N MET A 1 -14.98 -3.79 6.23
CA MET A 1 -14.18 -4.64 7.14
C MET A 1 -12.70 -4.35 6.96
N ARG A 2 -11.88 -4.60 8.00
CA ARG A 2 -10.42 -4.40 8.00
C ARG A 2 -9.73 -5.75 8.16
N ILE A 3 -9.00 -6.18 7.14
CA ILE A 3 -8.30 -7.46 7.11
C ILE A 3 -6.83 -7.19 7.35
N ALA A 4 -6.25 -7.84 8.36
CA ALA A 4 -4.86 -7.62 8.74
C ALA A 4 -4.12 -8.94 8.96
N ASN A 5 -2.82 -8.80 9.10
CA ASN A 5 -1.89 -9.86 9.45
C ASN A 5 -1.37 -9.57 10.86
N LEU A 6 -1.78 -10.34 11.84
CA LEU A 6 -1.29 -10.24 13.22
C LEU A 6 -0.37 -11.42 13.51
N THR A 7 0.94 -11.16 13.61
CA THR A 7 1.96 -12.20 13.86
C THR A 7 1.87 -13.43 12.95
N GLY A 8 1.61 -13.19 11.65
CA GLY A 8 1.48 -14.27 10.65
C GLY A 8 0.09 -14.92 10.58
N ARG A 9 -0.91 -14.37 11.26
CA ARG A 9 -2.28 -14.87 11.24
C ARG A 9 -3.25 -13.85 10.64
N ALA A 10 -4.19 -14.34 9.83
CA ALA A 10 -5.28 -13.55 9.30
C ALA A 10 -6.24 -13.14 10.42
N VAL A 11 -6.50 -11.84 10.55
CA VAL A 11 -7.44 -11.30 11.52
C VAL A 11 -8.38 -10.28 10.88
N LEU A 12 -9.57 -10.12 11.45
CA LEU A 12 -10.45 -8.99 11.22
C LEU A 12 -10.27 -7.98 12.35
N LEU A 13 -9.96 -6.73 12.00
CA LEU A 13 -9.82 -5.66 12.99
C LEU A 13 -11.13 -4.89 13.17
N ALA A 14 -11.42 -4.56 14.42
CA ALA A 14 -12.44 -3.59 14.80
C ALA A 14 -11.94 -2.82 16.02
N ASP A 15 -11.78 -1.51 15.88
CA ASP A 15 -11.16 -0.63 16.87
C ASP A 15 -9.78 -1.18 17.32
N ALA A 16 -9.58 -1.34 18.62
CA ALA A 16 -8.37 -1.90 19.22
C ALA A 16 -8.43 -3.43 19.43
N ARG A 17 -9.27 -4.14 18.68
CA ARG A 17 -9.50 -5.59 18.82
C ARG A 17 -9.25 -6.30 17.49
N ALA A 18 -8.74 -7.53 17.58
CA ALA A 18 -8.50 -8.42 16.46
C ALA A 18 -9.27 -9.73 16.67
N LEU A 19 -9.98 -10.18 15.65
CA LEU A 19 -10.68 -11.46 15.60
C LEU A 19 -9.90 -12.42 14.67
N ASP A 20 -9.42 -13.52 15.21
CA ASP A 20 -8.71 -14.55 14.43
C ASP A 20 -9.65 -15.25 13.46
N VAL A 21 -9.30 -15.20 12.16
CA VAL A 21 -10.13 -15.71 11.08
C VAL A 21 -10.31 -17.22 11.14
N GLU A 22 -9.25 -17.98 11.39
CA GLU A 22 -9.31 -19.45 11.44
C GLU A 22 -10.24 -19.90 12.58
N ARG A 23 -10.06 -19.34 13.78
CA ARG A 23 -10.87 -19.68 14.95
C ARG A 23 -12.33 -19.30 14.76
N ALA A 24 -12.59 -18.06 14.35
CA ALA A 24 -13.95 -17.54 14.18
C ALA A 24 -14.72 -18.25 13.05
N SER A 25 -14.01 -18.75 12.02
CA SER A 25 -14.63 -19.50 10.93
C SER A 25 -14.75 -21.01 11.19
N GLY A 26 -14.31 -21.50 12.36
CA GLY A 26 -14.28 -22.93 12.66
C GLY A 26 -13.35 -23.70 11.72
N GLY A 27 -12.27 -23.08 11.27
CA GLY A 27 -11.30 -23.68 10.34
C GLY A 27 -11.71 -23.64 8.86
N ARG A 28 -12.81 -22.98 8.52
CA ARG A 28 -13.23 -22.82 7.11
C ARG A 28 -12.23 -22.01 6.30
N PHE A 29 -11.65 -20.99 6.91
CA PHE A 29 -10.55 -20.20 6.35
C PHE A 29 -9.31 -20.41 7.24
N GLY A 30 -8.15 -20.60 6.59
CA GLY A 30 -6.91 -20.87 7.30
C GLY A 30 -6.34 -19.63 8.03
N ALA A 31 -5.36 -19.90 8.90
CA ALA A 31 -4.68 -18.85 9.65
C ALA A 31 -3.79 -17.94 8.77
N ASP A 32 -3.26 -18.46 7.67
CA ASP A 32 -2.34 -17.70 6.81
C ASP A 32 -3.03 -16.49 6.17
N PRO A 33 -2.53 -15.25 6.38
CA PRO A 33 -3.10 -14.05 5.77
C PRO A 33 -3.19 -14.10 4.24
N GLN A 34 -2.29 -14.83 3.58
CA GLN A 34 -2.34 -14.99 2.13
C GLN A 34 -3.53 -15.86 1.68
N SER A 35 -3.98 -16.80 2.53
CA SER A 35 -5.04 -17.75 2.16
C SER A 35 -6.41 -17.11 1.96
N VAL A 36 -6.67 -15.92 2.53
CA VAL A 36 -7.97 -15.22 2.37
C VAL A 36 -8.23 -14.81 0.91
N TRP A 37 -7.20 -14.67 0.11
CA TRP A 37 -7.28 -14.30 -1.30
C TRP A 37 -7.60 -15.48 -2.22
N ASN A 38 -7.40 -16.73 -1.78
CA ASN A 38 -7.64 -17.93 -2.58
C ASN A 38 -9.11 -18.09 -2.97
N ASP A 39 -10.03 -17.68 -2.09
CA ASP A 39 -11.47 -17.61 -2.35
C ASP A 39 -12.05 -16.34 -1.73
N TRP A 40 -11.70 -15.23 -2.33
CA TRP A 40 -12.11 -13.90 -1.87
C TRP A 40 -13.62 -13.76 -1.73
N ALA A 41 -14.39 -14.32 -2.68
CA ALA A 41 -15.84 -14.20 -2.68
C ALA A 41 -16.47 -14.90 -1.46
N ALA A 42 -16.05 -16.12 -1.17
CA ALA A 42 -16.52 -16.88 -0.02
C ALA A 42 -16.04 -16.25 1.30
N PHE A 43 -14.79 -15.79 1.35
CA PHE A 43 -14.24 -15.09 2.52
C PHE A 43 -15.03 -13.81 2.83
N ARG A 44 -15.23 -12.95 1.82
CA ARG A 44 -15.98 -11.71 1.95
C ARG A 44 -17.41 -11.94 2.45
N ALA A 45 -18.09 -12.93 1.89
CA ALA A 45 -19.46 -13.27 2.29
C ALA A 45 -19.54 -13.74 3.74
N TRP A 46 -18.59 -14.56 4.20
CA TRP A 46 -18.49 -15.01 5.58
C TRP A 46 -18.16 -13.82 6.50
N ALA A 47 -17.14 -13.06 6.20
CA ALA A 47 -16.69 -11.96 7.04
C ALA A 47 -17.76 -10.85 7.18
N ALA A 48 -18.59 -10.63 6.16
CA ALA A 48 -19.72 -9.69 6.22
C ALA A 48 -20.84 -10.14 7.18
N SER A 49 -20.87 -11.42 7.58
CA SER A 49 -21.83 -11.95 8.56
C SER A 49 -21.35 -11.88 10.01
N ILE A 50 -20.12 -11.40 10.23
CA ILE A 50 -19.47 -11.35 11.53
C ILE A 50 -19.34 -9.89 11.97
N ASP A 51 -19.60 -9.61 13.23
CA ASP A 51 -19.20 -8.36 13.88
C ASP A 51 -17.93 -8.61 14.72
N PRO A 52 -16.76 -8.20 14.23
CA PRO A 52 -15.50 -8.44 14.95
C PRO A 52 -15.44 -7.71 16.31
N ALA A 53 -16.13 -6.58 16.47
CA ALA A 53 -16.15 -5.83 17.72
C ALA A 53 -16.90 -6.56 18.82
N ALA A 54 -18.02 -7.20 18.48
CA ALA A 54 -18.89 -7.90 19.42
C ALA A 54 -18.56 -9.40 19.58
N HIS A 55 -17.66 -9.96 18.74
CA HIS A 55 -17.36 -11.39 18.77
C HIS A 55 -16.62 -11.78 20.08
N PRO A 56 -17.04 -12.86 20.79
CA PRO A 56 -16.46 -13.23 22.08
C PRO A 56 -14.96 -13.56 22.02
N ASP A 57 -14.48 -14.11 20.90
CA ASP A 57 -13.07 -14.47 20.70
C ASP A 57 -12.20 -13.29 20.22
N SER A 58 -12.78 -12.11 20.07
CA SER A 58 -12.03 -10.92 19.72
C SER A 58 -11.18 -10.46 20.91
N ALA A 59 -9.91 -10.15 20.67
CA ALA A 59 -8.95 -9.79 21.72
C ALA A 59 -8.22 -8.47 21.38
N ALA A 60 -7.73 -7.78 22.39
CA ALA A 60 -6.83 -6.65 22.21
C ALA A 60 -5.52 -7.11 21.57
N PHE A 61 -4.91 -6.25 20.76
CA PHE A 61 -3.62 -6.51 20.12
C PHE A 61 -2.73 -5.27 20.19
N ASP A 62 -1.42 -5.47 19.99
CA ASP A 62 -0.49 -4.35 19.84
C ASP A 62 -0.30 -4.07 18.34
N PRO A 63 -0.51 -2.83 17.86
CA PRO A 63 -0.29 -2.48 16.45
C PRO A 63 1.12 -2.75 15.93
N VAL A 64 2.13 -2.83 16.80
CA VAL A 64 3.52 -3.18 16.43
C VAL A 64 3.65 -4.61 15.91
N ASP A 65 2.72 -5.49 16.30
CA ASP A 65 2.69 -6.90 15.89
C ASP A 65 2.06 -7.12 14.49
N LEU A 66 1.56 -6.05 13.86
CA LEU A 66 0.99 -6.15 12.53
C LEU A 66 2.06 -6.32 11.47
N GLY A 67 1.90 -7.32 10.63
CA GLY A 67 2.67 -7.55 9.42
C GLY A 67 1.97 -7.01 8.17
N ALA A 68 2.60 -7.17 6.99
CA ALA A 68 1.96 -6.85 5.73
C ALA A 68 0.62 -7.59 5.59
N PRO A 69 -0.50 -6.90 5.31
CA PRO A 69 -1.81 -7.55 5.24
C PRO A 69 -1.94 -8.52 4.06
N VAL A 70 -1.15 -8.31 3.00
CA VAL A 70 -0.96 -9.24 1.88
C VAL A 70 0.53 -9.59 1.82
N PRO A 71 0.99 -10.61 2.55
CA PRO A 71 2.44 -10.83 2.74
C PRO A 71 3.16 -11.42 1.52
N ARG A 72 2.45 -12.12 0.63
CA ARG A 72 3.03 -12.85 -0.52
C ARG A 72 2.16 -12.72 -1.76
N PRO A 73 1.91 -11.49 -2.27
CA PRO A 73 1.19 -11.32 -3.53
C PRO A 73 1.93 -11.99 -4.68
N SER A 74 1.18 -12.44 -5.68
CA SER A 74 1.79 -13.00 -6.90
C SER A 74 2.47 -11.90 -7.72
N GLN A 75 1.85 -10.70 -7.77
CA GLN A 75 2.34 -9.56 -8.53
C GLN A 75 2.23 -8.29 -7.68
N VAL A 76 3.24 -7.42 -7.82
CA VAL A 76 3.23 -6.08 -7.23
C VAL A 76 3.55 -5.07 -8.32
N PHE A 77 2.54 -4.34 -8.74
CA PHE A 77 2.67 -3.28 -9.73
C PHE A 77 2.95 -1.96 -9.02
N GLY A 78 3.85 -1.16 -9.57
CA GLY A 78 4.03 0.24 -9.23
C GLY A 78 3.73 1.11 -10.44
N VAL A 79 3.12 2.27 -10.22
CA VAL A 79 2.74 3.21 -11.27
C VAL A 79 3.49 4.52 -11.08
N GLY A 80 4.46 4.78 -11.95
CA GLY A 80 5.22 6.03 -11.96
C GLY A 80 4.41 7.20 -12.55
N LEU A 81 4.69 8.43 -12.08
CA LEU A 81 4.17 9.68 -12.63
C LEU A 81 2.63 9.75 -12.74
N ASN A 82 1.92 9.22 -11.76
CA ASN A 82 0.46 9.17 -11.78
C ASN A 82 -0.23 10.38 -11.13
N TYR A 83 0.52 11.42 -10.77
CA TYR A 83 -0.03 12.68 -10.26
C TYR A 83 0.52 13.84 -11.08
N ALA A 84 -0.36 14.76 -11.50
CA ALA A 84 0.01 15.87 -12.38
C ALA A 84 1.08 16.77 -11.73
N ASP A 85 0.93 17.08 -10.45
CA ASP A 85 1.87 17.90 -9.69
C ASP A 85 3.24 17.21 -9.54
N HIS A 86 3.26 15.91 -9.35
CA HIS A 86 4.51 15.13 -9.30
C HIS A 86 5.21 15.07 -10.67
N ALA A 87 4.46 14.95 -11.76
CA ALA A 87 5.00 15.03 -13.11
C ALA A 87 5.63 16.41 -13.38
N ALA A 88 4.97 17.49 -12.96
CA ALA A 88 5.49 18.86 -13.08
C ALA A 88 6.76 19.06 -12.23
N GLU A 89 6.78 18.58 -10.98
CA GLU A 89 7.97 18.59 -10.10
C GLU A 89 9.16 17.87 -10.74
N SER A 90 8.89 16.74 -11.38
CA SER A 90 9.90 15.91 -12.08
C SER A 90 10.27 16.45 -13.47
N LYS A 91 9.63 17.53 -13.93
CA LYS A 91 9.82 18.12 -15.29
C LYS A 91 9.57 17.12 -16.41
N MET A 92 8.62 16.22 -16.23
CA MET A 92 8.23 15.19 -17.20
C MET A 92 6.85 15.52 -17.80
N GLU A 93 6.67 15.14 -19.07
CA GLU A 93 5.37 15.24 -19.73
C GLU A 93 4.38 14.24 -19.13
N LEU A 94 3.09 14.59 -19.15
CA LEU A 94 2.03 13.70 -18.69
C LEU A 94 1.99 12.46 -19.59
N PRO A 95 2.05 11.24 -19.03
CA PRO A 95 2.04 10.03 -19.81
C PRO A 95 0.65 9.76 -20.43
N GLU A 96 0.62 9.20 -21.64
CA GLU A 96 -0.62 8.76 -22.30
C GLU A 96 -1.12 7.42 -21.69
N HIS A 97 -0.18 6.58 -21.27
CA HIS A 97 -0.42 5.30 -20.60
C HIS A 97 0.29 5.25 -19.25
N PRO A 98 -0.20 4.44 -18.28
CA PRO A 98 0.49 4.27 -17.00
C PRO A 98 1.93 3.78 -17.22
N LEU A 99 2.89 4.43 -16.56
CA LEU A 99 4.28 3.98 -16.53
C LEU A 99 4.41 2.89 -15.46
N VAL A 100 4.34 1.63 -15.88
CA VAL A 100 4.31 0.49 -14.96
C VAL A 100 5.70 -0.08 -14.75
N PHE A 101 6.04 -0.31 -13.49
CA PHE A 101 7.18 -1.10 -13.05
C PHE A 101 6.70 -2.14 -12.02
N THR A 102 7.58 -3.04 -11.59
CA THR A 102 7.27 -4.02 -10.56
C THR A 102 8.15 -3.81 -9.34
N LYS A 103 7.58 -4.09 -8.15
CA LYS A 103 8.34 -4.30 -6.92
C LYS A 103 8.41 -5.80 -6.67
N PHE A 104 9.59 -6.31 -6.33
CA PHE A 104 9.70 -7.72 -5.97
C PHE A 104 9.03 -7.98 -4.61
N PRO A 105 8.24 -9.05 -4.46
CA PRO A 105 7.51 -9.32 -3.20
C PRO A 105 8.39 -9.38 -1.96
N SER A 106 9.69 -9.69 -2.11
CA SER A 106 10.68 -9.66 -1.02
C SER A 106 10.92 -8.28 -0.40
N SER A 107 10.44 -7.21 -1.03
CA SER A 107 10.49 -5.85 -0.49
C SER A 107 9.34 -5.53 0.46
N LEU A 108 8.26 -6.33 0.45
CA LEU A 108 7.08 -6.09 1.29
C LEU A 108 7.39 -6.29 2.77
N THR A 109 6.80 -5.41 3.57
CA THR A 109 6.86 -5.47 5.03
C THR A 109 5.61 -4.88 5.66
N GLY A 110 5.48 -5.02 6.98
CA GLY A 110 4.34 -4.50 7.74
C GLY A 110 4.36 -2.99 7.96
N PRO A 111 3.31 -2.48 8.63
CA PRO A 111 3.10 -1.05 8.83
C PRO A 111 4.12 -0.39 9.76
N ALA A 112 4.63 -1.10 10.76
CA ALA A 112 5.58 -0.61 11.73
C ALA A 112 6.91 -1.36 11.58
N VAL A 113 7.91 -0.73 10.97
CA VAL A 113 9.15 -1.44 10.62
C VAL A 113 10.38 -0.55 10.70
N THR A 114 11.50 -1.16 11.08
CA THR A 114 12.83 -0.56 10.92
C THR A 114 13.37 -0.94 9.55
N VAL A 115 13.64 0.06 8.71
CA VAL A 115 14.16 -0.09 7.36
C VAL A 115 15.63 0.28 7.33
N ARG A 116 16.46 -0.61 6.79
CA ARG A 116 17.85 -0.32 6.53
C ARG A 116 17.98 0.45 5.21
N LEU A 117 18.63 1.61 5.26
CA LEU A 117 18.91 2.40 4.06
C LEU A 117 19.98 1.72 3.21
N SER A 118 19.76 1.61 1.90
CA SER A 118 20.70 1.01 0.95
C SER A 118 21.85 1.95 0.56
N GLY A 119 21.70 3.24 0.82
CA GLY A 119 22.65 4.28 0.47
C GLY A 119 22.17 5.67 0.93
N ASP A 120 22.80 6.70 0.39
CA ASP A 120 22.58 8.09 0.75
C ASP A 120 21.50 8.81 -0.09
N ARG A 121 20.89 8.11 -1.07
CA ARG A 121 19.85 8.67 -1.95
C ARG A 121 18.55 7.87 -1.89
N VAL A 122 18.17 7.45 -0.69
CA VAL A 122 16.88 6.79 -0.47
C VAL A 122 15.80 7.83 -0.26
N ASP A 123 14.72 7.72 -1.01
CA ASP A 123 13.61 8.66 -1.09
C ASP A 123 12.30 7.99 -0.66
N TRP A 124 11.29 8.78 -0.35
CA TRP A 124 9.95 8.37 0.05
C TRP A 124 8.94 8.63 -1.06
N GLU A 125 7.91 7.81 -1.11
CA GLU A 125 6.73 7.96 -1.97
C GLU A 125 5.51 7.38 -1.24
N ALA A 126 4.69 8.26 -0.64
CA ALA A 126 3.44 7.85 0.01
C ALA A 126 2.40 7.48 -1.05
N GLU A 127 1.83 6.29 -0.97
CA GLU A 127 0.96 5.75 -2.00
C GLU A 127 -0.30 5.09 -1.46
N LEU A 128 -1.41 5.34 -2.12
CA LEU A 128 -2.58 4.49 -2.05
C LEU A 128 -2.24 3.17 -2.73
N VAL A 129 -2.55 2.05 -2.07
CA VAL A 129 -2.35 0.71 -2.64
C VAL A 129 -3.69 0.01 -2.79
N ALA A 130 -4.02 -0.38 -4.03
CA ALA A 130 -5.21 -1.18 -4.31
C ALA A 130 -4.86 -2.66 -4.26
N VAL A 131 -5.73 -3.46 -3.62
CA VAL A 131 -5.61 -4.91 -3.50
C VAL A 131 -6.66 -5.58 -4.37
N ILE A 132 -6.25 -6.44 -5.29
CA ILE A 132 -7.16 -7.16 -6.18
C ILE A 132 -7.88 -8.26 -5.40
N GLY A 133 -9.21 -8.29 -5.50
CA GLY A 133 -10.07 -9.32 -4.91
C GLY A 133 -10.59 -10.30 -5.95
N ARG A 134 -11.04 -9.77 -7.09
CA ARG A 134 -11.46 -10.57 -8.23
C ARG A 134 -10.52 -10.35 -9.40
N GLY A 135 -9.64 -11.31 -9.61
CA GLY A 135 -8.72 -11.32 -10.74
C GLY A 135 -9.41 -11.48 -12.09
N GLY A 136 -8.60 -11.48 -13.14
CA GLY A 136 -9.02 -11.73 -14.52
C GLY A 136 -8.29 -10.89 -15.54
N ARG A 137 -8.66 -11.07 -16.80
CA ARG A 137 -8.19 -10.31 -17.96
C ARG A 137 -9.29 -9.41 -18.50
N ASP A 138 -8.89 -8.39 -19.25
CA ASP A 138 -9.77 -7.49 -20.01
C ASP A 138 -10.91 -6.91 -19.16
N ILE A 139 -10.60 -6.55 -17.91
CA ILE A 139 -11.55 -5.94 -16.98
C ILE A 139 -11.89 -4.54 -17.48
N ARG A 140 -13.16 -4.30 -17.79
CA ARG A 140 -13.59 -2.96 -18.25
C ARG A 140 -13.40 -1.93 -17.13
N GLN A 141 -13.01 -0.72 -17.48
CA GLN A 141 -12.85 0.37 -16.52
C GLN A 141 -14.10 0.59 -15.66
N SER A 142 -15.30 0.46 -16.23
CA SER A 142 -16.57 0.57 -15.49
C SER A 142 -16.72 -0.46 -14.36
N ASN A 143 -15.99 -1.57 -14.44
CA ASN A 143 -15.99 -2.68 -13.46
C ASN A 143 -14.69 -2.72 -12.64
N GLY A 144 -13.81 -1.72 -12.79
CA GLY A 144 -12.50 -1.71 -12.14
C GLY A 144 -12.60 -1.76 -10.62
N TRP A 145 -13.51 -1.00 -10.02
CA TRP A 145 -13.75 -1.07 -8.57
C TRP A 145 -14.31 -2.42 -8.12
N ASP A 146 -15.06 -3.15 -8.95
CA ASP A 146 -15.58 -4.49 -8.61
C ASP A 146 -14.47 -5.55 -8.55
N ALA A 147 -13.33 -5.29 -9.18
CA ALA A 147 -12.16 -6.15 -9.13
C ALA A 147 -11.32 -5.93 -7.85
N VAL A 148 -11.46 -4.77 -7.21
CA VAL A 148 -10.69 -4.38 -6.01
C VAL A 148 -11.37 -4.91 -4.75
N ALA A 149 -10.61 -5.62 -3.92
CA ALA A 149 -11.05 -6.08 -2.60
C ALA A 149 -11.14 -4.94 -1.60
N GLY A 150 -10.13 -4.08 -1.60
CA GLY A 150 -9.98 -2.97 -0.69
C GLY A 150 -8.70 -2.17 -0.97
N LEU A 151 -8.45 -1.21 -0.09
CA LEU A 151 -7.32 -0.29 -0.17
C LEU A 151 -6.47 -0.40 1.08
N THR A 152 -5.19 -0.08 0.96
CA THR A 152 -4.25 0.00 2.09
C THR A 152 -3.25 1.15 1.88
N VAL A 153 -2.57 1.54 2.96
CA VAL A 153 -1.48 2.52 2.89
C VAL A 153 -0.21 1.83 2.42
N GLY A 154 0.61 2.49 1.62
CA GLY A 154 1.93 2.00 1.23
C GLY A 154 2.98 3.11 1.16
N GLN A 155 4.24 2.68 1.18
CA GLN A 155 5.40 3.50 0.80
C GLN A 155 6.16 2.79 -0.31
N ASP A 156 6.42 3.51 -1.40
CA ASP A 156 7.30 3.04 -2.47
C ASP A 156 8.70 3.63 -2.29
N LEU A 157 9.40 3.14 -1.24
CA LEU A 157 10.76 3.59 -0.96
C LEU A 157 11.67 3.30 -2.14
N SER A 158 12.53 4.28 -2.48
CA SER A 158 13.27 4.33 -3.72
C SER A 158 14.73 4.66 -3.50
N ASP A 159 15.65 3.76 -3.84
CA ASP A 159 17.05 4.11 -4.01
C ASP A 159 17.23 4.77 -5.38
N ARG A 160 17.36 6.09 -5.40
CA ARG A 160 17.44 6.87 -6.64
C ARG A 160 18.72 6.59 -7.43
N THR A 161 19.77 6.12 -6.77
CA THR A 161 21.01 5.70 -7.43
C THR A 161 20.77 4.43 -8.25
N VAL A 162 20.22 3.40 -7.61
CA VAL A 162 19.95 2.11 -8.28
C VAL A 162 18.83 2.24 -9.32
N GLN A 163 17.81 3.06 -9.01
CA GLN A 163 16.70 3.35 -9.93
C GLN A 163 17.17 3.94 -11.26
N SER A 164 18.29 4.66 -11.26
CA SER A 164 18.85 5.32 -12.44
C SER A 164 19.82 4.43 -13.26
N TRP A 165 20.05 3.19 -12.84
CA TRP A 165 20.97 2.30 -13.56
C TRP A 165 20.44 1.95 -14.95
N GLY A 166 21.35 1.90 -15.91
CA GLY A 166 21.05 1.55 -17.29
C GLY A 166 20.57 2.72 -18.15
N LYS A 167 20.44 2.47 -19.46
CA LYS A 167 19.93 3.43 -20.46
C LYS A 167 19.06 2.67 -21.47
N PRO A 168 17.73 2.73 -21.38
CA PRO A 168 16.92 3.46 -20.40
C PRO A 168 17.00 2.86 -18.99
N ALA A 169 16.76 3.69 -17.97
CA ALA A 169 16.72 3.27 -16.58
C ALA A 169 15.57 2.27 -16.32
N GLN A 170 15.80 1.29 -15.42
CA GLN A 170 14.81 0.31 -15.01
C GLN A 170 14.56 0.42 -13.50
N PHE A 171 13.35 0.79 -13.10
CA PHE A 171 13.05 1.20 -11.72
C PHE A 171 13.04 0.04 -10.71
N ASN A 172 12.73 -1.17 -11.18
CA ASN A 172 12.38 -2.33 -10.35
C ASN A 172 13.34 -2.60 -9.21
N LEU A 173 14.65 -2.65 -9.47
CA LEU A 173 15.65 -2.97 -8.45
C LEU A 173 15.80 -1.86 -7.40
N GLY A 174 15.81 -0.59 -7.83
CA GLY A 174 15.89 0.56 -6.92
C GLY A 174 14.68 0.70 -5.98
N LYS A 175 13.58 0.04 -6.32
CA LYS A 175 12.31 0.01 -5.59
C LYS A 175 12.11 -1.26 -4.74
N SER A 176 13.09 -2.18 -4.69
CA SER A 176 12.86 -3.54 -4.18
C SER A 176 13.87 -4.03 -3.15
N PHE A 177 14.59 -3.13 -2.48
CA PHE A 177 15.38 -3.52 -1.33
C PHE A 177 14.48 -4.08 -0.21
N PRO A 178 14.99 -4.95 0.68
CA PRO A 178 14.23 -5.45 1.81
C PRO A 178 13.61 -4.31 2.63
N GLY A 179 12.29 -4.37 2.85
CA GLY A 179 11.57 -3.34 3.59
C GLY A 179 11.18 -2.10 2.78
N TYR A 180 11.43 -2.04 1.45
CA TYR A 180 11.12 -0.87 0.62
C TYR A 180 9.67 -0.80 0.13
N ALA A 181 8.84 -1.74 0.54
CA ALA A 181 7.40 -1.73 0.32
C ALA A 181 6.62 -1.95 1.64
N PRO A 182 6.72 -1.05 2.63
CA PRO A 182 5.86 -1.12 3.79
C PRO A 182 4.40 -0.96 3.37
N THR A 183 3.52 -1.82 3.89
CA THR A 183 2.06 -1.76 3.65
C THR A 183 1.28 -2.05 4.91
N GLY A 184 0.11 -1.45 5.04
CA GLY A 184 -0.81 -1.70 6.15
C GLY A 184 -1.60 -0.46 6.57
N PRO A 185 -2.11 -0.42 7.81
CA PRO A 185 -2.11 -1.49 8.82
C PRO A 185 -3.03 -2.67 8.46
N ALA A 186 -4.01 -2.44 7.59
CA ALA A 186 -4.98 -3.43 7.11
C ALA A 186 -5.36 -3.17 5.66
N VAL A 187 -5.95 -4.15 5.00
CA VAL A 187 -6.76 -3.94 3.80
C VAL A 187 -8.16 -3.55 4.27
N VAL A 188 -8.56 -2.31 3.95
CA VAL A 188 -9.90 -1.78 4.25
C VAL A 188 -10.78 -1.99 3.02
N THR A 189 -11.87 -2.76 3.17
CA THR A 189 -12.75 -3.07 2.05
C THR A 189 -13.47 -1.84 1.51
N LEU A 190 -13.80 -1.84 0.21
CA LEU A 190 -14.38 -0.67 -0.46
C LEU A 190 -15.72 -0.20 0.13
N ASP A 191 -16.51 -1.12 0.67
CA ASP A 191 -17.76 -0.77 1.37
C ASP A 191 -17.48 0.05 2.64
N GLU A 192 -16.44 -0.31 3.41
CA GLU A 192 -16.04 0.46 4.59
C GLU A 192 -15.40 1.80 4.19
N VAL A 193 -14.52 1.81 3.19
CA VAL A 193 -13.95 3.08 2.68
C VAL A 193 -15.07 4.03 2.25
N ARG A 194 -16.03 3.57 1.44
CA ARG A 194 -17.16 4.38 0.95
C ARG A 194 -18.11 4.85 2.04
N ALA A 195 -18.16 4.14 3.16
CA ALA A 195 -18.94 4.59 4.32
C ALA A 195 -18.27 5.76 5.06
N ALA A 196 -16.94 5.88 4.95
CA ALA A 196 -16.16 6.91 5.64
C ALA A 196 -15.74 8.07 4.71
N ALA A 197 -15.41 7.78 3.43
CA ALA A 197 -14.86 8.75 2.48
C ALA A 197 -15.08 8.30 1.02
N ASP A 198 -14.75 9.19 0.07
CA ASP A 198 -14.74 8.87 -1.36
C ASP A 198 -13.41 8.20 -1.74
N PRO A 199 -13.40 6.94 -2.22
CA PRO A 199 -12.15 6.25 -2.59
C PRO A 199 -11.36 6.94 -3.72
N ASP A 200 -12.02 7.79 -4.50
CA ASP A 200 -11.39 8.60 -5.55
C ASP A 200 -10.84 9.95 -5.05
N ALA A 201 -10.97 10.26 -3.73
CA ALA A 201 -10.60 11.55 -3.16
C ALA A 201 -10.04 11.48 -1.74
N LEU A 202 -9.33 10.39 -1.39
CA LEU A 202 -8.72 10.21 -0.08
C LEU A 202 -7.53 11.14 0.12
N GLY A 203 -7.45 11.78 1.29
CA GLY A 203 -6.27 12.55 1.71
C GLY A 203 -5.06 11.64 1.93
N ILE A 204 -3.89 12.07 1.49
CA ILE A 204 -2.62 11.33 1.58
C ILE A 204 -1.59 12.26 2.19
N THR A 205 -1.05 11.91 3.36
CA THR A 205 0.00 12.68 4.02
C THR A 205 1.22 11.83 4.34
N CYS A 206 2.40 12.44 4.19
CA CYS A 206 3.65 11.87 4.66
C CYS A 206 4.38 12.90 5.53
N ARG A 207 4.80 12.49 6.71
CA ARG A 207 5.49 13.34 7.69
C ARG A 207 6.75 12.65 8.18
N ILE A 208 7.78 13.43 8.51
CA ILE A 208 9.05 12.92 9.03
C ILE A 208 9.50 13.68 10.27
N ALA A 209 10.10 12.98 11.21
CA ALA A 209 10.85 13.53 12.33
C ALA A 209 12.32 13.09 12.21
N ASP A 210 13.25 13.98 12.62
CA ASP A 210 14.69 13.72 12.52
C ASP A 210 15.20 12.74 13.59
N ALA A 211 14.39 12.44 14.62
CA ALA A 211 14.63 11.43 15.63
C ALA A 211 13.30 10.90 16.19
N GLU A 212 13.34 9.74 16.84
CA GLU A 212 12.19 9.20 17.57
C GLU A 212 11.70 10.20 18.62
N GLY A 213 10.39 10.46 18.65
CA GLY A 213 9.79 11.47 19.54
C GLY A 213 10.05 12.93 19.14
N GLY A 214 10.70 13.17 18.01
CA GLY A 214 10.94 14.50 17.46
C GLY A 214 9.69 15.16 16.89
N VAL A 215 9.82 16.44 16.52
CA VAL A 215 8.74 17.19 15.87
C VAL A 215 8.62 16.77 14.41
N PHE A 216 7.43 16.36 14.02
CA PHE A 216 7.15 15.99 12.62
C PHE A 216 7.00 17.21 11.73
N ARG A 217 7.61 17.16 10.55
CA ARG A 217 7.38 18.09 9.44
C ARG A 217 6.73 17.35 8.26
N THR A 218 5.83 18.02 7.57
CA THR A 218 5.14 17.46 6.41
C THR A 218 6.08 17.39 5.21
N LEU A 219 6.09 16.23 4.57
CA LEU A 219 6.83 15.97 3.33
C LEU A 219 5.90 15.98 2.12
N GLN A 220 4.77 15.28 2.22
CA GLN A 220 3.74 15.22 1.20
C GLN A 220 2.38 15.48 1.83
N ASP A 221 1.53 16.22 1.11
CA ASP A 221 0.13 16.51 1.46
C ASP A 221 -0.65 16.60 0.16
N GLY A 222 -1.37 15.55 -0.17
CA GLY A 222 -2.05 15.39 -1.46
C GLY A 222 -3.34 14.59 -1.32
N THR A 223 -3.94 14.27 -2.46
CA THR A 223 -5.19 13.51 -2.49
C THR A 223 -5.26 12.60 -3.71
N SER A 224 -5.85 11.40 -3.55
CA SER A 224 -6.10 10.48 -4.66
C SER A 224 -6.98 11.07 -5.77
N ARG A 225 -7.64 12.22 -5.51
CA ARG A 225 -8.37 12.99 -6.52
C ARG A 225 -7.47 13.44 -7.67
N ASP A 226 -6.19 13.69 -7.41
CA ASP A 226 -5.27 14.28 -8.37
C ASP A 226 -4.52 13.23 -9.21
N MET A 227 -4.86 11.94 -9.04
CA MET A 227 -4.37 10.86 -9.91
C MET A 227 -4.77 11.08 -11.37
N ILE A 228 -3.81 10.94 -12.28
CA ILE A 228 -4.01 10.96 -13.74
C ILE A 228 -4.79 9.71 -14.16
N PHE A 229 -4.36 8.56 -13.71
CA PHE A 229 -5.00 7.26 -13.92
C PHE A 229 -5.62 6.79 -12.62
N LYS A 230 -6.94 6.91 -12.49
CA LYS A 230 -7.69 6.42 -11.33
C LYS A 230 -7.61 4.90 -11.23
N VAL A 231 -7.81 4.35 -10.04
CA VAL A 231 -7.73 2.90 -9.78
C VAL A 231 -8.52 2.06 -10.80
N PRO A 232 -9.79 2.38 -11.17
CA PRO A 232 -10.51 1.61 -12.19
C PRO A 232 -9.83 1.60 -13.56
N ARG A 233 -9.18 2.70 -13.95
CA ARG A 233 -8.43 2.78 -15.20
C ARG A 233 -7.15 1.96 -15.12
N LEU A 234 -6.42 2.02 -13.99
CA LEU A 234 -5.23 1.18 -13.78
C LEU A 234 -5.56 -0.31 -13.88
N VAL A 235 -6.65 -0.75 -13.24
CA VAL A 235 -7.14 -2.13 -13.35
C VAL A 235 -7.43 -2.51 -14.79
N ALA A 236 -8.08 -1.63 -15.56
CA ALA A 236 -8.39 -1.91 -16.96
C ALA A 236 -7.14 -2.00 -17.83
N GLU A 237 -6.22 -1.04 -17.73
CA GLU A 237 -4.97 -1.02 -18.51
C GLU A 237 -4.07 -2.21 -18.18
N LEU A 238 -3.91 -2.55 -16.90
CA LEU A 238 -3.10 -3.69 -16.48
C LEU A 238 -3.72 -5.01 -16.92
N SER A 239 -5.03 -5.22 -16.71
CA SER A 239 -5.71 -6.47 -17.04
C SER A 239 -5.81 -6.74 -18.55
N ALA A 240 -5.66 -5.70 -19.39
CA ALA A 240 -5.58 -5.86 -20.84
C ALA A 240 -4.28 -6.53 -21.29
N ILE A 241 -3.21 -6.43 -20.48
CA ILE A 241 -1.88 -6.93 -20.79
C ILE A 241 -1.56 -8.21 -20.00
N VAL A 242 -1.79 -8.20 -18.68
CA VAL A 242 -1.52 -9.32 -17.78
C VAL A 242 -2.79 -9.77 -17.08
N GLU A 243 -2.88 -11.04 -16.71
CA GLU A 243 -3.96 -11.50 -15.83
C GLU A 243 -3.72 -11.00 -14.42
N LEU A 244 -4.68 -10.25 -13.86
CA LEU A 244 -4.66 -9.87 -12.46
C LEU A 244 -5.14 -11.03 -11.60
N LEU A 245 -4.48 -11.26 -10.47
CA LEU A 245 -4.76 -12.36 -9.56
C LEU A 245 -5.27 -11.82 -8.20
N PRO A 246 -6.13 -12.56 -7.51
CA PRO A 246 -6.55 -12.16 -6.15
C PRO A 246 -5.34 -12.02 -5.22
N GLY A 247 -5.30 -10.91 -4.49
CA GLY A 247 -4.16 -10.54 -3.65
C GLY A 247 -3.04 -9.78 -4.36
N ASP A 248 -3.10 -9.54 -5.67
CA ASP A 248 -2.16 -8.65 -6.34
C ASP A 248 -2.27 -7.23 -5.79
N LEU A 249 -1.13 -6.53 -5.74
CA LEU A 249 -1.03 -5.16 -5.25
C LEU A 249 -0.75 -4.19 -6.40
N ILE A 250 -1.45 -3.05 -6.39
CA ILE A 250 -1.19 -1.93 -7.28
C ILE A 250 -0.86 -0.71 -6.43
N PHE A 251 0.43 -0.35 -6.35
CA PHE A 251 0.91 0.93 -5.87
C PHE A 251 0.57 1.97 -6.92
N THR A 252 -0.27 2.94 -6.56
CA THR A 252 -0.96 3.78 -7.55
C THR A 252 -0.24 5.06 -7.91
N GLY A 253 1.00 5.22 -7.45
CA GLY A 253 1.77 6.44 -7.60
C GLY A 253 1.64 7.37 -6.39
N THR A 254 2.51 8.36 -6.35
CA THR A 254 2.68 9.28 -5.22
C THR A 254 2.36 10.73 -5.63
N PRO A 255 1.79 11.56 -4.73
CA PRO A 255 1.67 13.00 -4.95
C PRO A 255 3.05 13.70 -4.90
N SER A 256 3.09 14.99 -5.23
CA SER A 256 4.29 15.82 -5.13
C SER A 256 4.87 15.88 -3.72
N GLY A 257 6.13 16.30 -3.60
CA GLY A 257 6.84 16.46 -2.33
C GLY A 257 7.87 15.38 -2.05
N VAL A 258 8.23 14.56 -3.05
CA VAL A 258 9.36 13.61 -2.95
C VAL A 258 10.69 14.33 -2.78
N GLY A 259 11.66 13.65 -2.17
CA GLY A 259 12.96 14.25 -1.87
C GLY A 259 13.78 14.61 -3.11
N MET A 260 13.70 13.78 -4.14
CA MET A 260 14.38 14.00 -5.43
C MET A 260 13.87 15.25 -6.18
N GLY A 261 12.59 15.59 -6.02
CA GLY A 261 11.97 16.75 -6.67
C GLY A 261 12.31 18.09 -6.00
N ARG A 262 12.90 18.10 -4.82
CA ARG A 262 13.20 19.31 -4.04
C ARG A 262 14.47 20.01 -4.52
N ASP A 263 14.57 21.31 -4.22
CA ASP A 263 15.77 22.12 -4.44
C ASP A 263 16.14 22.85 -3.13
N PRO A 264 17.26 22.45 -2.46
CA PRO A 264 18.10 21.30 -2.77
C PRO A 264 17.39 19.95 -2.53
N GLN A 265 17.83 18.91 -3.26
CA GLN A 265 17.36 17.54 -3.03
C GLN A 265 17.62 17.10 -1.60
N ILE A 266 16.69 16.36 -1.01
CA ILE A 266 16.85 15.77 0.33
C ILE A 266 16.47 14.29 0.28
N PHE A 267 17.14 13.47 1.11
CA PHE A 267 16.94 12.03 1.16
C PHE A 267 16.85 11.57 2.62
N LEU A 268 16.37 10.35 2.82
CA LEU A 268 16.26 9.73 4.13
C LEU A 268 17.65 9.53 4.77
N THR A 269 17.71 9.73 6.07
CA THR A 269 18.94 9.53 6.85
C THR A 269 18.67 8.61 8.06
N PRO A 270 19.69 7.88 8.55
CA PRO A 270 19.56 7.07 9.76
C PRO A 270 19.10 7.89 10.95
N GLY A 271 18.25 7.30 11.79
CA GLY A 271 17.65 7.94 12.98
C GLY A 271 16.30 8.59 12.74
N GLN A 272 15.94 8.86 11.49
CA GLN A 272 14.65 9.46 11.17
C GLN A 272 13.49 8.48 11.38
N CYS A 273 12.32 9.05 11.70
CA CYS A 273 11.05 8.35 11.79
C CYS A 273 10.06 9.01 10.81
N MET A 274 9.41 8.20 9.99
CA MET A 274 8.46 8.64 8.96
C MET A 274 7.09 8.05 9.20
N VAL A 275 6.05 8.86 9.08
CA VAL A 275 4.65 8.47 9.23
C VAL A 275 3.91 8.80 7.96
N THR A 276 3.24 7.79 7.39
CA THR A 276 2.34 7.94 6.24
C THR A 276 0.93 7.63 6.66
N GLU A 277 0.02 8.51 6.34
CA GLU A 277 -1.41 8.38 6.67
C GLU A 277 -2.26 8.56 5.42
N ILE A 278 -3.25 7.70 5.25
CA ILE A 278 -4.28 7.87 4.23
C ILE A 278 -5.64 7.86 4.92
N GLU A 279 -6.46 8.84 4.58
CA GLU A 279 -7.81 9.02 5.09
C GLU A 279 -8.61 7.72 5.01
N ALA A 280 -9.33 7.37 6.08
CA ALA A 280 -10.11 6.15 6.27
C ALA A 280 -9.32 4.82 6.29
N LEU A 281 -8.04 4.80 5.89
CA LEU A 281 -7.25 3.57 5.83
C LEU A 281 -6.39 3.36 7.07
N GLY A 282 -5.80 4.43 7.62
CA GLY A 282 -4.92 4.39 8.78
C GLY A 282 -3.51 4.86 8.49
N THR A 283 -2.57 4.39 9.30
CA THR A 283 -1.21 4.92 9.36
C THR A 283 -0.18 3.81 9.33
N ILE A 284 0.94 4.06 8.66
CA ILE A 284 2.15 3.22 8.71
C ILE A 284 3.33 4.07 9.20
N GLU A 285 4.25 3.45 9.94
CA GLU A 285 5.43 4.13 10.52
C GLU A 285 6.71 3.37 10.18
N GLN A 286 7.72 4.08 9.68
CA GLN A 286 9.04 3.53 9.38
C GLN A 286 10.12 4.26 10.16
N ARG A 287 11.07 3.50 10.71
CA ARG A 287 12.30 4.00 11.33
C ARG A 287 13.48 3.62 10.45
N PHE A 288 14.40 4.54 10.24
CA PHE A 288 15.51 4.31 9.32
C PHE A 288 16.83 4.10 10.06
N VAL A 289 17.58 3.10 9.62
CA VAL A 289 18.92 2.76 10.14
C VAL A 289 19.94 2.64 9.00
N ALA A 290 21.24 2.70 9.35
CA ALA A 290 22.35 2.57 8.40
C ALA A 290 22.48 1.14 7.84
#